data_bfaa892a661fa7f1bccde9725de912c8
#
_entry.id   bfaa892a661fa7f1bccde9725de912c8
#
_cell.length_a   1.000
_cell.length_b   1.000
_cell.length_c   1.000
_cell.angle_alpha   90.00
_cell.angle_beta   90.00
_cell.angle_gamma   90.00
#
_symmetry.space_group_name_H-M   'P 1'
#
loop_
_entity.id
_entity.type
_entity.pdbx_description
1 polymer ?
#
loop_
_entity_poly.entity_id
_entity_poly.type
_entity_poly.pdbx_seq_one_letter_code
_entity_poly.pdbx_strand_id
1 'polypeptide(L)'
;MLKIRYILLVICAISTMTSVAQRTYREHIRYGNKMYADSIYDKAEVEYRKAIEKNSKDADAHFNLGNALIFQNKAQEAVKEYELAAMNTKDKKRKADIYHNTGVVMHAAKDYAGAVAAYKESLRNNPNDNETRYNLALAMNQLKKQQQEQQQEQQQEQQQQELQEQEMSKENAQQLLESAMQDEKEVQEKVKKMNRIKGRKLEKDW
;
A
#
# COMPACT_ATOMS: atom_id res chain seq x y z
N MET A 1 -35.59 -49.65 20.61
CA MET A 1 -34.70 -49.28 21.74
C MET A 1 -33.22 -49.44 21.41
N LEU A 2 -32.79 -50.51 20.72
CA LEU A 2 -31.35 -50.71 20.37
C LEU A 2 -30.79 -49.60 19.48
N LYS A 3 -31.49 -49.16 18.43
CA LYS A 3 -31.06 -48.11 17.49
C LYS A 3 -30.84 -46.77 18.18
N ILE A 4 -31.64 -46.38 19.15
CA ILE A 4 -31.50 -45.12 19.90
C ILE A 4 -30.22 -45.16 20.77
N ARG A 5 -29.91 -46.31 21.38
CA ARG A 5 -28.67 -46.48 22.15
C ARG A 5 -27.41 -46.33 21.29
N TYR A 6 -27.41 -46.88 20.07
CA TYR A 6 -26.29 -46.69 19.15
C TYR A 6 -26.13 -45.23 18.68
N ILE A 7 -27.24 -44.52 18.42
CA ILE A 7 -27.21 -43.11 18.06
C ILE A 7 -26.62 -42.25 19.20
N LEU A 8 -27.03 -42.52 20.44
CA LEU A 8 -26.49 -41.83 21.62
C LEU A 8 -24.98 -42.10 21.83
N LEU A 9 -24.54 -43.35 21.61
CA LEU A 9 -23.12 -43.71 21.70
C LEU A 9 -22.29 -43.02 20.62
N VAL A 10 -22.79 -42.90 19.38
CA VAL A 10 -22.11 -42.19 18.29
C VAL A 10 -22.03 -40.70 18.58
N ILE A 11 -23.11 -40.09 19.10
CA ILE A 11 -23.11 -38.66 19.50
C ILE A 11 -22.10 -38.41 20.63
N CYS A 12 -22.04 -39.28 21.64
CA CYS A 12 -21.05 -39.20 22.72
C CYS A 12 -19.61 -39.36 22.20
N ALA A 13 -19.36 -40.28 21.27
CA ALA A 13 -18.04 -40.48 20.69
C ALA A 13 -17.60 -39.27 19.87
N ILE A 14 -18.48 -38.65 19.09
CA ILE A 14 -18.19 -37.44 18.32
C ILE A 14 -17.91 -36.26 19.26
N SER A 15 -18.68 -36.11 20.35
CA SER A 15 -18.47 -35.04 21.32
C SER A 15 -17.14 -35.17 22.10
N THR A 16 -16.69 -36.40 22.38
CA THR A 16 -15.38 -36.61 23.03
C THR A 16 -14.22 -36.35 22.09
N MET A 17 -14.32 -36.70 20.81
CA MET A 17 -13.26 -36.39 19.81
C MET A 17 -13.08 -34.88 19.58
N THR A 18 -14.16 -34.12 19.53
CA THR A 18 -14.07 -32.66 19.42
C THR A 18 -13.42 -32.01 20.65
N SER A 19 -13.67 -32.57 21.86
CA SER A 19 -13.06 -32.07 23.10
C SER A 19 -11.55 -32.30 23.16
N VAL A 20 -11.04 -33.42 22.66
CA VAL A 20 -9.59 -33.70 22.62
C VAL A 20 -8.88 -32.81 21.58
N ALA A 21 -9.45 -32.64 20.39
CA ALA A 21 -8.92 -31.72 19.37
C ALA A 21 -8.89 -30.29 19.89
N GLN A 22 -9.87 -29.85 20.62
CA GLN A 22 -9.98 -28.53 21.20
C GLN A 22 -8.97 -28.28 22.34
N ARG A 23 -8.61 -29.32 23.12
CA ARG A 23 -7.54 -29.24 24.13
C ARG A 23 -6.19 -29.00 23.49
N THR A 24 -5.82 -29.77 22.49
CA THR A 24 -4.54 -29.66 21.81
C THR A 24 -4.34 -28.27 21.15
N TYR A 25 -5.38 -27.72 20.55
CA TYR A 25 -5.39 -26.40 19.96
C TYR A 25 -5.16 -25.29 21.01
N ARG A 26 -5.92 -25.31 22.09
CA ARG A 26 -5.77 -24.34 23.20
C ARG A 26 -4.41 -24.43 23.91
N GLU A 27 -3.80 -25.60 23.92
CA GLU A 27 -2.46 -25.77 24.44
C GLU A 27 -1.43 -25.02 23.59
N HIS A 28 -1.50 -25.12 22.27
CA HIS A 28 -0.62 -24.36 21.37
C HIS A 28 -0.79 -22.86 21.58
N ILE A 29 -2.00 -22.33 21.72
CA ILE A 29 -2.18 -20.89 22.04
C ILE A 29 -1.53 -20.54 23.37
N ARG A 30 -1.70 -21.35 24.43
CA ARG A 30 -1.08 -21.08 25.73
C ARG A 30 0.45 -21.08 25.66
N TYR A 31 1.06 -22.03 24.94
CA TYR A 31 2.51 -22.06 24.74
C TYR A 31 2.96 -20.87 23.89
N GLY A 32 2.25 -20.54 22.84
CA GLY A 32 2.52 -19.34 22.04
C GLY A 32 2.48 -18.06 22.89
N ASN A 33 1.45 -17.90 23.72
CA ASN A 33 1.32 -16.75 24.61
C ASN A 33 2.47 -16.67 25.63
N LYS A 34 2.94 -17.82 26.14
CA LYS A 34 4.11 -17.86 27.02
C LYS A 34 5.38 -17.42 26.28
N MET A 35 5.62 -17.97 25.08
CA MET A 35 6.78 -17.59 24.27
C MET A 35 6.73 -16.10 23.91
N TYR A 36 5.55 -15.58 23.59
CA TYR A 36 5.34 -14.16 23.30
C TYR A 36 5.66 -13.28 24.52
N ALA A 37 5.20 -13.65 25.72
CA ALA A 37 5.48 -12.95 26.95
C ALA A 37 6.98 -12.97 27.29
N ASP A 38 7.67 -14.06 26.97
CA ASP A 38 9.13 -14.22 27.13
C ASP A 38 9.91 -13.52 25.97
N SER A 39 9.24 -12.78 25.08
CA SER A 39 9.81 -12.11 23.88
C SER A 39 10.47 -13.06 22.89
N ILE A 40 10.11 -14.35 22.89
CA ILE A 40 10.60 -15.38 21.97
C ILE A 40 9.59 -15.52 20.81
N TYR A 41 9.51 -14.47 19.97
CA TYR A 41 8.45 -14.30 18.98
C TYR A 41 8.48 -15.35 17.85
N ASP A 42 9.64 -15.87 17.48
CA ASP A 42 9.82 -16.96 16.52
C ASP A 42 9.16 -18.26 16.99
N LYS A 43 9.34 -18.62 18.26
CA LYS A 43 8.67 -19.79 18.85
C LYS A 43 7.19 -19.56 19.06
N ALA A 44 6.79 -18.34 19.45
CA ALA A 44 5.39 -17.98 19.56
C ALA A 44 4.67 -18.15 18.21
N GLU A 45 5.27 -17.68 17.11
CA GLU A 45 4.78 -17.86 15.74
C GLU A 45 4.53 -19.36 15.43
N VAL A 46 5.53 -20.21 15.68
CA VAL A 46 5.41 -21.66 15.44
C VAL A 46 4.21 -22.26 16.18
N GLU A 47 4.04 -21.90 17.44
CA GLU A 47 2.93 -22.43 18.25
C GLU A 47 1.57 -21.89 17.79
N TYR A 48 1.46 -20.61 17.43
CA TYR A 48 0.21 -20.07 16.87
C TYR A 48 -0.14 -20.69 15.52
N ARG A 49 0.83 -20.95 14.64
CA ARG A 49 0.61 -21.64 13.37
C ARG A 49 0.11 -23.07 13.59
N LYS A 50 0.66 -23.82 14.56
CA LYS A 50 0.13 -25.14 14.95
C LYS A 50 -1.31 -25.06 15.48
N ALA A 51 -1.65 -24.00 16.20
CA ALA A 51 -3.03 -23.78 16.64
C ALA A 51 -3.97 -23.55 15.44
N ILE A 52 -3.55 -22.74 14.47
CA ILE A 52 -4.29 -22.44 13.23
C ILE A 52 -4.45 -23.68 12.36
N GLU A 53 -3.44 -24.55 12.25
CA GLU A 53 -3.55 -25.84 11.55
C GLU A 53 -4.66 -26.72 12.12
N LYS A 54 -4.87 -26.66 13.43
CA LYS A 54 -5.90 -27.42 14.12
C LYS A 54 -7.28 -26.76 14.05
N ASN A 55 -7.33 -25.44 14.08
CA ASN A 55 -8.54 -24.63 13.98
C ASN A 55 -8.26 -23.35 13.18
N SER A 56 -8.44 -23.45 11.88
CA SER A 56 -8.15 -22.35 10.94
C SER A 56 -9.09 -21.15 11.05
N LYS A 57 -10.13 -21.22 11.90
CA LYS A 57 -11.09 -20.14 12.13
C LYS A 57 -10.95 -19.50 13.52
N ASP A 58 -9.87 -19.78 14.23
CA ASP A 58 -9.68 -19.17 15.54
C ASP A 58 -9.13 -17.75 15.43
N ALA A 59 -9.98 -16.78 15.74
CA ALA A 59 -9.64 -15.38 15.70
C ALA A 59 -8.51 -14.99 16.66
N ASP A 60 -8.43 -15.62 17.84
CA ASP A 60 -7.38 -15.32 18.83
C ASP A 60 -6.03 -15.86 18.36
N ALA A 61 -5.99 -17.03 17.73
CA ALA A 61 -4.75 -17.57 17.18
C ALA A 61 -4.19 -16.66 16.06
N HIS A 62 -5.03 -16.23 15.13
CA HIS A 62 -4.65 -15.30 14.07
C HIS A 62 -4.21 -13.95 14.63
N PHE A 63 -4.95 -13.38 15.58
CA PHE A 63 -4.60 -12.11 16.22
C PHE A 63 -3.24 -12.18 16.91
N ASN A 64 -3.01 -13.24 17.72
CA ASN A 64 -1.76 -13.41 18.44
C ASN A 64 -0.57 -13.71 17.49
N LEU A 65 -0.82 -14.44 16.40
CA LEU A 65 0.17 -14.62 15.33
C LEU A 65 0.55 -13.27 14.70
N GLY A 66 -0.45 -12.45 14.36
CA GLY A 66 -0.21 -11.09 13.86
C GLY A 66 0.67 -10.27 14.81
N ASN A 67 0.37 -10.29 16.11
CA ASN A 67 1.18 -9.60 17.11
C ASN A 67 2.65 -10.13 17.14
N ALA A 68 2.86 -11.43 17.08
CA ALA A 68 4.19 -12.03 17.06
C ALA A 68 4.98 -11.68 15.80
N LEU A 69 4.30 -11.58 14.65
CA LEU A 69 4.89 -11.20 13.37
C LEU A 69 5.35 -9.74 13.35
N ILE A 70 4.64 -8.83 14.03
CA ILE A 70 5.05 -7.42 14.15
C ILE A 70 6.41 -7.30 14.81
N PHE A 71 6.62 -8.00 15.93
CA PHE A 71 7.92 -7.98 16.62
C PHE A 71 9.06 -8.65 15.83
N GLN A 72 8.73 -9.39 14.78
CA GLN A 72 9.68 -9.97 13.83
C GLN A 72 9.89 -9.10 12.57
N ASN A 73 9.34 -7.89 12.52
CA ASN A 73 9.35 -7.00 11.36
C ASN A 73 8.65 -7.57 10.11
N LYS A 74 7.69 -8.51 10.30
CA LYS A 74 6.89 -9.14 9.25
C LYS A 74 5.53 -8.45 9.11
N ALA A 75 5.55 -7.12 8.92
CA ALA A 75 4.34 -6.29 8.96
C ALA A 75 3.24 -6.72 7.97
N GLN A 76 3.63 -7.07 6.73
CA GLN A 76 2.66 -7.48 5.69
C GLN A 76 1.97 -8.81 6.03
N GLU A 77 2.70 -9.76 6.62
CA GLU A 77 2.10 -11.01 7.08
C GLU A 77 1.17 -10.77 8.27
N ALA A 78 1.57 -9.90 9.19
CA ALA A 78 0.76 -9.54 10.35
C ALA A 78 -0.59 -8.94 9.96
N VAL A 79 -0.63 -8.05 8.98
CA VAL A 79 -1.90 -7.47 8.48
C VAL A 79 -2.81 -8.55 7.92
N LYS A 80 -2.30 -9.52 7.17
CA LYS A 80 -3.10 -10.65 6.66
C LYS A 80 -3.68 -11.49 7.80
N GLU A 81 -2.90 -11.74 8.83
CA GLU A 81 -3.38 -12.49 10.00
C GLU A 81 -4.44 -11.70 10.78
N TYR A 82 -4.31 -10.38 10.91
CA TYR A 82 -5.34 -9.53 11.48
C TYR A 82 -6.63 -9.52 10.67
N GLU A 83 -6.56 -9.51 9.34
CA GLU A 83 -7.74 -9.64 8.47
C GLU A 83 -8.47 -10.96 8.73
N LEU A 84 -7.73 -12.07 8.79
CA LEU A 84 -8.30 -13.38 9.11
C LEU A 84 -8.92 -13.40 10.52
N ALA A 85 -8.28 -12.78 11.50
CA ALA A 85 -8.82 -12.62 12.83
C ALA A 85 -10.15 -11.84 12.84
N ALA A 86 -10.19 -10.69 12.12
CA ALA A 86 -11.39 -9.86 12.04
C ALA A 86 -12.57 -10.56 11.36
N MET A 87 -12.31 -11.38 10.32
CA MET A 87 -13.32 -12.16 9.62
C MET A 87 -13.90 -13.29 10.48
N ASN A 88 -13.09 -13.84 11.37
CA ASN A 88 -13.46 -15.00 12.17
C ASN A 88 -14.04 -14.66 13.56
N THR A 89 -14.13 -13.39 13.95
CA THR A 89 -14.76 -12.99 15.21
C THR A 89 -16.03 -12.17 15.00
N LYS A 90 -17.00 -12.35 15.92
CA LYS A 90 -18.19 -11.50 16.04
C LYS A 90 -18.13 -10.57 17.26
N ASP A 91 -17.11 -10.75 18.10
CA ASP A 91 -16.90 -9.91 19.28
C ASP A 91 -16.44 -8.53 18.85
N LYS A 92 -17.24 -7.50 19.16
CA LYS A 92 -16.95 -6.11 18.83
C LYS A 92 -15.67 -5.61 19.49
N LYS A 93 -15.44 -5.97 20.76
CA LYS A 93 -14.22 -5.57 21.45
C LYS A 93 -12.99 -6.15 20.74
N ARG A 94 -13.01 -7.44 20.44
CA ARG A 94 -11.92 -8.09 19.70
C ARG A 94 -11.71 -7.47 18.31
N LYS A 95 -12.80 -7.16 17.59
CA LYS A 95 -12.69 -6.44 16.31
C LYS A 95 -12.04 -5.08 16.48
N ALA A 96 -12.40 -4.34 17.51
CA ALA A 96 -11.77 -3.04 17.79
C ALA A 96 -10.28 -3.18 18.02
N ASP A 97 -9.84 -4.14 18.86
CA ASP A 97 -8.42 -4.40 19.14
C ASP A 97 -7.65 -4.78 17.86
N ILE A 98 -8.24 -5.65 17.02
CA ILE A 98 -7.65 -6.08 15.75
C ILE A 98 -7.45 -4.89 14.81
N TYR A 99 -8.50 -4.09 14.59
CA TYR A 99 -8.43 -2.94 13.69
C TYR A 99 -7.55 -1.82 14.25
N HIS A 100 -7.48 -1.65 15.57
CA HIS A 100 -6.51 -0.76 16.20
C HIS A 100 -5.09 -1.16 15.83
N ASN A 101 -4.71 -2.42 16.07
CA ASN A 101 -3.37 -2.92 15.77
C ASN A 101 -3.06 -2.87 14.27
N THR A 102 -4.04 -3.17 13.40
CA THR A 102 -3.89 -2.99 11.95
C THR A 102 -3.56 -1.53 11.61
N GLY A 103 -4.26 -0.58 12.22
CA GLY A 103 -4.01 0.84 12.04
C GLY A 103 -2.61 1.26 12.50
N VAL A 104 -2.14 0.75 13.63
CA VAL A 104 -0.77 1.01 14.13
C VAL A 104 0.27 0.52 13.12
N VAL A 105 0.11 -0.68 12.59
CA VAL A 105 1.03 -1.26 11.60
C VAL A 105 1.05 -0.46 10.32
N MET A 106 -0.12 -0.11 9.77
CA MET A 106 -0.23 0.70 8.56
C MET A 106 0.37 2.10 8.75
N HIS A 107 0.12 2.71 9.93
CA HIS A 107 0.70 4.02 10.26
C HIS A 107 2.23 3.97 10.32
N ALA A 108 2.80 2.95 10.94
CA ALA A 108 4.25 2.72 10.99
C ALA A 108 4.85 2.49 9.58
N ALA A 109 4.10 1.86 8.69
CA ALA A 109 4.46 1.66 7.28
C ALA A 109 4.23 2.91 6.40
N LYS A 110 3.79 4.04 6.98
CA LYS A 110 3.40 5.29 6.29
C LYS A 110 2.24 5.13 5.31
N ASP A 111 1.49 4.04 5.39
CA ASP A 111 0.18 3.90 4.75
C ASP A 111 -0.87 4.61 5.61
N TYR A 112 -0.86 5.94 5.56
CA TYR A 112 -1.77 6.74 6.38
C TYR A 112 -3.23 6.58 5.96
N ALA A 113 -3.50 6.30 4.69
CA ALA A 113 -4.86 6.05 4.21
C ALA A 113 -5.42 4.75 4.79
N GLY A 114 -4.66 3.66 4.74
CA GLY A 114 -4.99 2.39 5.36
C GLY A 114 -5.13 2.50 6.88
N ALA A 115 -4.22 3.23 7.54
CA ALA A 115 -4.29 3.49 8.98
C ALA A 115 -5.58 4.21 9.38
N VAL A 116 -5.97 5.26 8.65
CA VAL A 116 -7.24 5.99 8.86
C VAL A 116 -8.44 5.06 8.71
N ALA A 117 -8.45 4.20 7.68
CA ALA A 117 -9.53 3.24 7.47
C ALA A 117 -9.63 2.25 8.65
N ALA A 118 -8.50 1.67 9.06
CA ALA A 118 -8.45 0.70 10.16
C ALA A 118 -8.88 1.32 11.50
N TYR A 119 -8.38 2.52 11.86
CA TYR A 119 -8.78 3.18 13.09
C TYR A 119 -10.27 3.57 13.10
N LYS A 120 -10.85 3.94 11.97
CA LYS A 120 -12.30 4.17 11.85
C LYS A 120 -13.08 2.89 12.11
N GLU A 121 -12.64 1.73 11.60
CA GLU A 121 -13.27 0.45 11.88
C GLU A 121 -13.13 0.06 13.35
N SER A 122 -11.97 0.30 13.97
CA SER A 122 -11.78 0.11 15.41
C SER A 122 -12.80 0.92 16.20
N LEU A 123 -12.92 2.22 15.95
CA LEU A 123 -13.86 3.11 16.64
C LEU A 123 -15.33 2.79 16.35
N ARG A 124 -15.65 2.19 15.20
CA ARG A 124 -17.01 1.72 14.91
C ARG A 124 -17.40 0.55 15.81
N ASN A 125 -16.42 -0.25 16.22
CA ASN A 125 -16.61 -1.38 17.14
C ASN A 125 -16.45 -1.00 18.62
N ASN A 126 -15.60 0.00 18.94
CA ASN A 126 -15.42 0.56 20.28
C ASN A 126 -15.34 2.09 20.21
N PRO A 127 -16.48 2.81 20.25
CA PRO A 127 -16.50 4.27 20.13
C PRO A 127 -15.80 5.03 21.25
N ASN A 128 -15.57 4.40 22.40
CA ASN A 128 -15.03 5.06 23.59
C ASN A 128 -13.51 4.94 23.72
N ASP A 129 -12.83 4.38 22.72
CA ASP A 129 -11.40 4.23 22.70
C ASP A 129 -10.69 5.56 22.38
N ASN A 130 -10.16 6.20 23.42
CA ASN A 130 -9.47 7.48 23.31
C ASN A 130 -8.10 7.35 22.61
N GLU A 131 -7.42 6.23 22.79
CA GLU A 131 -6.13 5.97 22.15
C GLU A 131 -6.29 5.83 20.64
N THR A 132 -7.25 5.01 20.19
CA THR A 132 -7.57 4.88 18.77
C THR A 132 -8.03 6.21 18.18
N ARG A 133 -8.77 7.02 18.93
CA ARG A 133 -9.21 8.35 18.47
C ARG A 133 -8.04 9.30 18.28
N TYR A 134 -7.08 9.30 19.19
CA TYR A 134 -5.85 10.06 19.07
C TYR A 134 -5.03 9.61 17.86
N ASN A 135 -4.82 8.31 17.70
CA ASN A 135 -4.08 7.73 16.58
C ASN A 135 -4.76 8.00 15.22
N LEU A 136 -6.09 7.99 15.17
CA LEU A 136 -6.84 8.39 13.99
C LEU A 136 -6.57 9.85 13.61
N ALA A 137 -6.62 10.76 14.58
CA ALA A 137 -6.38 12.19 14.34
C ALA A 137 -4.95 12.41 13.82
N LEU A 138 -3.97 11.72 14.39
CA LEU A 138 -2.57 11.77 13.96
C LEU A 138 -2.42 11.24 12.52
N ALA A 139 -3.00 10.07 12.21
CA ALA A 139 -2.96 9.49 10.87
C ALA A 139 -3.64 10.38 9.82
N MET A 140 -4.77 11.01 10.15
CA MET A 140 -5.45 11.96 9.27
C MET A 140 -4.59 13.19 8.97
N ASN A 141 -3.86 13.70 9.95
CA ASN A 141 -2.96 14.84 9.76
C ASN A 141 -1.78 14.45 8.84
N GLN A 142 -1.18 13.29 9.06
CA GLN A 142 -0.09 12.79 8.21
C GLN A 142 -0.56 12.53 6.77
N LEU A 143 -1.77 11.96 6.60
CA LEU A 143 -2.37 11.75 5.29
C LEU A 143 -2.56 13.07 4.53
N LYS A 144 -3.10 14.10 5.23
CA LYS A 144 -3.28 15.43 4.64
C LYS A 144 -1.95 16.04 4.21
N LYS A 145 -0.92 15.93 5.05
CA LYS A 145 0.42 16.43 4.74
C LYS A 145 1.00 15.72 3.51
N GLN A 146 0.92 14.39 3.46
CA GLN A 146 1.37 13.59 2.32
C GLN A 146 0.67 13.99 1.02
N GLN A 147 -0.65 14.22 1.06
CA GLN A 147 -1.42 14.69 -0.10
C GLN A 147 -1.00 16.08 -0.57
N GLN A 148 -0.70 17.00 0.37
CA GLN A 148 -0.22 18.34 0.04
C GLN A 148 1.17 18.30 -0.59
N GLU A 149 2.08 17.48 -0.07
CA GLU A 149 3.42 17.28 -0.63
C GLU A 149 3.33 16.73 -2.06
N GLN A 150 2.52 15.71 -2.30
CA GLN A 150 2.30 15.16 -3.64
C GLN A 150 1.71 16.17 -4.63
N GLN A 151 0.77 17.01 -4.19
CA GLN A 151 0.22 18.07 -5.04
C GLN A 151 1.27 19.12 -5.40
N GLN A 152 2.14 19.51 -4.46
CA GLN A 152 3.24 20.46 -4.73
C GLN A 152 4.27 19.88 -5.70
N GLU A 153 4.64 18.62 -5.54
CA GLU A 153 5.54 17.92 -6.45
C GLU A 153 4.96 17.88 -7.88
N GLN A 154 3.69 17.51 -8.04
CA GLN A 154 3.02 17.50 -9.33
C GLN A 154 2.97 18.89 -9.99
N GLN A 155 2.71 19.95 -9.21
CA GLN A 155 2.72 21.33 -9.73
C GLN A 155 4.12 21.75 -10.18
N GLN A 156 5.16 21.38 -9.43
CA GLN A 156 6.54 21.67 -9.80
C GLN A 156 6.95 20.93 -11.08
N GLU A 157 6.59 19.67 -11.21
CA GLU A 157 6.84 18.88 -12.42
C GLU A 157 6.14 19.49 -13.65
N GLN A 158 4.88 19.91 -13.51
CA GLN A 158 4.13 20.56 -14.59
C GLN A 158 4.79 21.89 -15.01
N GLN A 159 5.21 22.71 -14.04
CA GLN A 159 5.92 23.97 -14.35
C GLN A 159 7.26 23.73 -15.08
N GLN A 160 8.00 22.70 -14.67
CA GLN A 160 9.24 22.34 -15.36
C GLN A 160 8.98 21.87 -16.80
N GLN A 161 7.95 21.08 -17.02
CA GLN A 161 7.57 20.62 -18.37
C GLN A 161 7.17 21.81 -19.26
N GLU A 162 6.33 22.72 -18.75
CA GLU A 162 5.93 23.93 -19.49
C GLU A 162 7.13 24.81 -19.86
N LEU A 163 8.10 24.98 -18.95
CA LEU A 163 9.33 25.73 -19.24
C LEU A 163 10.17 25.06 -20.32
N GLN A 164 10.33 23.74 -20.27
CA GLN A 164 11.06 22.99 -21.28
C GLN A 164 10.39 23.06 -22.66
N GLU A 165 9.05 22.97 -22.72
CA GLU A 165 8.31 23.13 -23.96
C GLU A 165 8.46 24.55 -24.55
N GLN A 166 8.47 25.58 -23.70
CA GLN A 166 8.70 26.95 -24.15
C GLN A 166 10.12 27.16 -24.68
N GLU A 167 11.13 26.58 -24.02
CA GLU A 167 12.52 26.64 -24.47
C GLU A 167 12.72 25.94 -25.82
N MET A 168 12.18 24.70 -25.97
CA MET A 168 12.24 23.99 -27.25
C MET A 168 11.50 24.73 -28.36
N SER A 169 10.37 25.37 -28.06
CA SER A 169 9.63 26.16 -29.02
C SER A 169 10.43 27.39 -29.50
N LYS A 170 11.14 28.09 -28.61
CA LYS A 170 12.03 29.21 -28.94
C LYS A 170 13.21 28.76 -29.78
N GLU A 171 13.83 27.66 -29.42
CA GLU A 171 14.97 27.10 -30.16
C GLU A 171 14.56 26.68 -31.58
N ASN A 172 13.43 26.01 -31.74
CA ASN A 172 12.86 25.66 -33.04
C ASN A 172 12.55 26.92 -33.90
N ALA A 173 11.99 27.96 -33.28
CA ALA A 173 11.72 29.21 -33.96
C ALA A 173 13.03 29.94 -34.43
N GLN A 174 14.06 29.88 -33.62
CA GLN A 174 15.39 30.43 -33.99
C GLN A 174 16.02 29.65 -35.15
N GLN A 175 15.98 28.32 -35.11
CA GLN A 175 16.49 27.48 -36.19
C GLN A 175 15.77 27.74 -37.52
N LEU A 176 14.45 27.91 -37.49
CA LEU A 176 13.63 28.25 -38.65
C LEU A 176 13.99 29.63 -39.21
N LEU A 177 14.22 30.61 -38.34
CA LEU A 177 14.63 31.95 -38.74
C LEU A 177 16.02 31.94 -39.39
N GLU A 178 16.98 31.23 -38.81
CA GLU A 178 18.32 31.08 -39.37
C GLU A 178 18.31 30.41 -40.74
N SER A 179 17.51 29.35 -40.89
CA SER A 179 17.34 28.67 -42.19
C SER A 179 16.74 29.61 -43.23
N ALA A 180 15.70 30.36 -42.90
CA ALA A 180 15.09 31.33 -43.81
C ALA A 180 16.06 32.46 -44.25
N MET A 181 16.88 32.97 -43.30
CA MET A 181 17.90 33.95 -43.60
C MET A 181 19.01 33.39 -44.50
N GLN A 182 19.35 32.14 -44.37
CA GLN A 182 20.32 31.45 -45.21
C GLN A 182 19.82 31.29 -46.65
N ASP A 183 18.57 30.85 -46.79
CA ASP A 183 17.89 30.74 -48.08
C ASP A 183 17.79 32.09 -48.80
N GLU A 184 17.46 33.14 -48.07
CA GLU A 184 17.43 34.51 -48.65
C GLU A 184 18.80 34.96 -49.15
N LYS A 185 19.89 34.72 -48.43
CA LYS A 185 21.25 34.98 -48.86
C LYS A 185 21.61 34.24 -50.14
N GLU A 186 21.27 32.96 -50.23
CA GLU A 186 21.50 32.15 -51.42
C GLU A 186 20.73 32.68 -52.66
N VAL A 187 19.49 33.10 -52.48
CA VAL A 187 18.68 33.69 -53.51
C VAL A 187 19.29 35.00 -53.96
N GLN A 188 19.71 35.87 -53.04
CA GLN A 188 20.39 37.15 -53.40
C GLN A 188 21.70 36.92 -54.15
N GLU A 189 22.51 35.93 -53.79
CA GLU A 189 23.72 35.57 -54.52
C GLU A 189 23.44 35.06 -55.93
N LYS A 190 22.40 34.20 -56.06
CA LYS A 190 21.95 33.73 -57.40
C LYS A 190 21.47 34.85 -58.26
N VAL A 191 20.72 35.80 -57.70
CA VAL A 191 20.27 37.03 -58.44
C VAL A 191 21.46 37.90 -58.85
N LYS A 192 22.43 38.13 -57.93
CA LYS A 192 23.67 38.88 -58.26
C LYS A 192 24.50 38.24 -59.40
N LYS A 193 24.64 36.89 -59.36
CA LYS A 193 25.28 36.10 -60.41
C LYS A 193 24.57 36.23 -61.78
N MET A 194 23.22 36.10 -61.77
CA MET A 194 22.42 36.23 -62.97
C MET A 194 22.58 37.69 -63.58
N ASN A 195 22.50 38.70 -62.75
CA ASN A 195 22.66 40.08 -63.21
C ASN A 195 24.07 40.36 -63.79
N ARG A 196 25.12 39.76 -63.19
CA ARG A 196 26.51 39.86 -63.78
C ARG A 196 26.59 39.11 -65.09
N ILE A 197 25.94 38.01 -65.30
CA ILE A 197 25.92 37.27 -66.57
C ILE A 197 25.16 38.07 -67.63
N LYS A 198 24.02 38.67 -67.31
CA LYS A 198 23.23 39.51 -68.20
C LYS A 198 24.02 40.76 -68.59
N GLY A 199 24.73 41.44 -67.66
CA GLY A 199 25.58 42.59 -67.98
C GLY A 199 26.73 42.25 -68.92
N ARG A 200 27.41 41.10 -68.72
CA ARG A 200 28.44 40.59 -69.63
C ARG A 200 27.96 40.25 -71.03
N LYS A 201 26.69 39.78 -71.17
CA LYS A 201 26.09 39.50 -72.49
C LYS A 201 25.82 40.79 -73.26
N LEU A 202 25.38 41.88 -72.63
CA LEU A 202 25.11 43.18 -73.22
C LEU A 202 26.41 43.89 -73.67
N GLU A 203 27.54 43.62 -72.98
CA GLU A 203 28.88 44.22 -73.45
C GLU A 203 29.49 43.46 -74.62
N LYS A 204 29.04 42.28 -74.99
CA LYS A 204 29.56 41.46 -76.10
C LYS A 204 28.82 41.65 -77.42
N ASP A 205 27.64 42.27 -77.40
CA ASP A 205 26.78 42.47 -78.56
C ASP A 205 26.91 43.84 -79.23
N TRP A 206 28.11 44.60 -78.97
CA TRP A 206 28.51 45.85 -79.63
C TRP A 206 29.77 45.65 -80.47
#